data_ca57aeec0498c191647b84476bf93424
#
_entry.id   ca57aeec0498c191647b84476bf93424
#
_cell.length_a   1.000
_cell.length_b   1.000
_cell.length_c   1.000
_cell.angle_alpha   90.00
_cell.angle_beta   90.00
_cell.angle_gamma   90.00
#
_symmetry.space_group_name_H-M   'P 1'
#
loop_
_entity.id
_entity.type
_entity.pdbx_description
1 polymer ?
#
loop_
_entity_poly.entity_id
_entity_poly.type
_entity_poly.pdbx_seq_one_letter_code
_entity_poly.pdbx_strand_id
1 'polypeptide(L)'
;MKGILRMGLVAVAALAAACAPRERTLVLLSTNDMHAKIQRFPQLAAAVGACRDTAQLVVLVDAGDRWTGNAYVDMAATPGMPMIALMNRLGYDVATLGNHEFDH
;
A
#
# COMPACT_ATOMS: atom_id res chain seq x y z
N MET A 1 34.86 -40.21 18.13
CA MET A 1 33.46 -40.12 18.59
C MET A 1 33.03 -38.73 19.06
N LYS A 2 33.83 -38.00 19.80
CA LYS A 2 33.46 -36.63 20.29
C LYS A 2 33.24 -35.61 19.16
N GLY A 3 33.93 -35.70 18.02
CA GLY A 3 33.80 -34.79 16.87
C GLY A 3 32.50 -34.96 16.07
N ILE A 4 32.09 -36.21 15.85
CA ILE A 4 30.87 -36.52 15.10
C ILE A 4 29.61 -36.11 15.87
N LEU A 5 29.62 -36.26 17.19
CA LEU A 5 28.51 -35.81 18.04
C LEU A 5 28.35 -34.26 18.04
N ARG A 6 29.48 -33.55 18.03
CA ARG A 6 29.45 -32.06 17.94
C ARG A 6 28.94 -31.57 16.58
N MET A 7 29.33 -32.21 15.48
CA MET A 7 28.84 -31.87 14.14
C MET A 7 27.33 -32.12 14.00
N GLY A 8 26.85 -33.26 14.55
CA GLY A 8 25.41 -33.57 14.55
C GLY A 8 24.59 -32.53 15.34
N LEU A 9 25.08 -32.08 16.49
CA LEU A 9 24.37 -31.11 17.32
C LEU A 9 24.28 -29.73 16.64
N VAL A 10 25.33 -29.30 15.95
CA VAL A 10 25.35 -28.02 15.18
C VAL A 10 24.41 -28.11 13.98
N ALA A 11 24.35 -29.24 13.28
CA ALA A 11 23.46 -29.43 12.15
C ALA A 11 21.96 -29.40 12.58
N VAL A 12 21.63 -30.03 13.69
CA VAL A 12 20.26 -30.01 14.24
C VAL A 12 19.86 -28.62 14.70
N ALA A 13 20.75 -27.87 15.35
CA ALA A 13 20.50 -26.50 15.76
C ALA A 13 20.29 -25.57 14.54
N ALA A 14 21.07 -25.75 13.46
CA ALA A 14 20.92 -24.98 12.23
C ALA A 14 19.58 -25.28 11.51
N LEU A 15 19.12 -26.54 11.50
CA LEU A 15 17.79 -26.87 10.95
C LEU A 15 16.65 -26.31 11.79
N ALA A 16 16.76 -26.32 13.11
CA ALA A 16 15.76 -25.74 14.00
C ALA A 16 15.63 -24.22 13.82
N ALA A 17 16.74 -23.50 13.62
CA ALA A 17 16.74 -22.09 13.33
C ALA A 17 16.11 -21.75 11.97
N ALA A 18 16.21 -22.64 10.97
CA ALA A 18 15.60 -22.47 9.66
C ALA A 18 14.08 -22.63 9.68
N CYS A 19 13.51 -23.31 10.67
CA CYS A 19 12.08 -23.51 10.85
C CYS A 19 11.41 -22.49 11.78
N ALA A 20 12.14 -21.49 12.30
CA ALA A 20 11.56 -20.46 13.14
C ALA A 20 10.56 -19.62 12.31
N PRO A 21 9.34 -19.34 12.83
CA PRO A 21 8.38 -18.49 12.16
C PRO A 21 9.01 -17.09 11.97
N ARG A 22 9.09 -16.64 10.72
CA ARG A 22 9.51 -15.28 10.43
C ARG A 22 8.30 -14.34 10.56
N GLU A 23 8.41 -13.37 11.45
CA GLU A 23 7.43 -12.29 11.47
C GLU A 23 7.43 -11.58 10.11
N ARG A 24 6.23 -11.32 9.59
CA ARG A 24 6.04 -10.58 8.34
C ARG A 24 5.26 -9.32 8.65
N THR A 25 5.75 -8.21 8.19
CA THR A 25 5.08 -6.92 8.34
C THR A 25 4.20 -6.64 7.14
N LEU A 26 2.90 -6.54 7.38
CA LEU A 26 1.91 -6.01 6.46
C LEU A 26 1.54 -4.60 6.91
N VAL A 27 1.63 -3.63 6.02
CA VAL A 27 1.15 -2.26 6.24
C VAL A 27 -0.09 -2.03 5.37
N LEU A 28 -1.21 -1.73 5.99
CA LEU A 28 -2.42 -1.30 5.31
C LEU A 28 -2.52 0.22 5.38
N LEU A 29 -2.47 0.88 4.23
CA LEU A 29 -2.66 2.32 4.07
C LEU A 29 -4.05 2.58 3.49
N SER A 30 -4.77 3.51 4.06
CA SER A 30 -6.09 3.90 3.57
C SER A 30 -6.19 5.40 3.39
N THR A 31 -6.79 5.81 2.27
CA THR A 31 -7.27 7.17 2.06
C THR A 31 -8.79 7.19 2.12
N ASN A 32 -9.35 8.35 2.44
CA ASN A 32 -10.78 8.59 2.53
C ASN A 32 -11.07 10.06 2.30
N ASP A 33 -12.20 10.38 1.68
CA ASP A 33 -12.67 11.77 1.48
C ASP A 33 -11.59 12.69 0.87
N MET A 34 -10.94 12.24 -0.18
CA MET A 34 -9.89 13.02 -0.84
C MET A 34 -10.42 14.24 -1.56
N HIS A 35 -11.68 14.23 -2.02
CA HIS A 35 -12.36 15.36 -2.65
C HIS A 35 -11.51 16.11 -3.68
N ALA A 36 -10.94 15.35 -4.61
CA ALA A 36 -10.13 15.84 -5.72
C ALA A 36 -8.92 16.74 -5.32
N LYS A 37 -8.38 16.56 -4.11
CA LYS A 37 -7.22 17.32 -3.60
C LYS A 37 -5.91 16.86 -4.25
N ILE A 38 -5.83 16.94 -5.58
CA ILE A 38 -4.69 16.48 -6.37
C ILE A 38 -3.35 17.10 -5.95
N GLN A 39 -3.38 18.33 -5.42
CA GLN A 39 -2.19 19.03 -4.91
C GLN A 39 -1.55 18.34 -3.69
N ARG A 40 -2.25 17.42 -3.05
CA ARG A 40 -1.72 16.61 -1.92
C ARG A 40 -1.07 15.31 -2.34
N PHE A 41 -1.18 14.92 -3.61
CA PHE A 41 -0.60 13.67 -4.10
C PHE A 41 0.92 13.55 -3.94
N PRO A 42 1.73 14.61 -4.08
CA PRO A 42 3.17 14.49 -3.81
C PRO A 42 3.49 14.06 -2.38
N GLN A 43 2.76 14.59 -1.39
CA GLN A 43 2.94 14.21 0.02
C GLN A 43 2.46 12.77 0.27
N LEU A 44 1.32 12.39 -0.31
CA LEU A 44 0.81 11.03 -0.24
C LEU A 44 1.78 10.05 -0.88
N ALA A 45 2.33 10.36 -2.06
CA ALA A 45 3.31 9.52 -2.75
C ALA A 45 4.58 9.33 -1.91
N ALA A 46 5.07 10.38 -1.26
CA ALA A 46 6.22 10.30 -0.36
C ALA A 46 5.94 9.37 0.84
N ALA A 47 4.76 9.49 1.46
CA ALA A 47 4.37 8.65 2.59
C ALA A 47 4.23 7.17 2.19
N VAL A 48 3.57 6.89 1.06
CA VAL A 48 3.43 5.53 0.51
C VAL A 48 4.78 4.95 0.16
N GLY A 49 5.66 5.74 -0.47
CA GLY A 49 7.04 5.33 -0.80
C GLY A 49 7.81 4.92 0.44
N ALA A 50 7.81 5.74 1.49
CA ALA A 50 8.50 5.45 2.74
C ALA A 50 8.00 4.13 3.39
N CYS A 51 6.71 3.83 3.31
CA CYS A 51 6.17 2.56 3.78
C CYS A 51 6.64 1.39 2.90
N ARG A 52 6.66 1.55 1.58
CA ARG A 52 7.11 0.52 0.64
C ARG A 52 8.60 0.20 0.76
N ASP A 53 9.40 1.17 1.17
CA ASP A 53 10.84 1.00 1.38
C ASP A 53 11.17 0.17 2.63
N THR A 54 10.26 0.09 3.59
CA THR A 54 10.51 -0.52 4.90
C THR A 54 9.67 -1.75 5.19
N ALA A 55 8.46 -1.84 4.66
CA ALA A 55 7.56 -2.97 4.89
C ALA A 55 7.73 -4.07 3.85
N GLN A 56 7.51 -5.32 4.25
CA GLN A 56 7.54 -6.47 3.35
C GLN A 56 6.35 -6.50 2.39
N LEU A 57 5.21 -6.00 2.83
CA LEU A 57 4.00 -5.88 2.04
C LEU A 57 3.25 -4.60 2.44
N VAL A 58 2.88 -3.81 1.44
CA VAL A 58 2.03 -2.63 1.61
C VAL A 58 0.80 -2.80 0.74
N VAL A 59 -0.37 -2.65 1.32
CA VAL A 59 -1.66 -2.61 0.63
C VAL A 59 -2.20 -1.20 0.76
N LEU A 60 -2.45 -0.54 -0.37
CA LEU A 60 -2.97 0.83 -0.44
C LEU A 60 -4.41 0.80 -0.94
N VAL A 61 -5.33 1.24 -0.10
CA VAL A 61 -6.77 1.23 -0.39
C VAL A 61 -7.38 2.62 -0.30
N ASP A 62 -8.53 2.79 -0.94
CA ASP A 62 -9.32 4.02 -0.88
C ASP A 62 -10.75 3.70 -0.43
N ALA A 63 -11.23 4.45 0.55
CA ALA A 63 -12.55 4.25 1.15
C ALA A 63 -13.67 5.07 0.48
N GLY A 64 -13.39 5.74 -0.64
CA GLY A 64 -14.36 6.48 -1.42
C GLY A 64 -14.31 8.01 -1.25
N ASP A 65 -15.19 8.70 -1.93
CA ASP A 65 -15.29 10.16 -2.02
C ASP A 65 -13.97 10.79 -2.49
N ARG A 66 -13.43 10.25 -3.59
CA ARG A 66 -12.12 10.65 -4.11
C ARG A 66 -12.17 11.87 -5.03
N TRP A 67 -13.28 12.11 -5.70
CA TRP A 67 -13.47 13.31 -6.53
C TRP A 67 -14.61 14.19 -6.02
N THR A 68 -15.00 15.19 -6.81
CA THR A 68 -15.88 16.31 -6.45
C THR A 68 -15.25 17.26 -5.43
N GLY A 69 -14.87 18.44 -5.92
CA GLY A 69 -14.29 19.52 -5.10
C GLY A 69 -13.11 20.24 -5.75
N ASN A 70 -12.75 19.88 -6.99
CA ASN A 70 -11.71 20.56 -7.76
C ASN A 70 -12.10 20.63 -9.23
N ALA A 71 -12.27 21.83 -9.75
CA ALA A 71 -12.72 22.07 -11.12
C ALA A 71 -11.85 21.36 -12.18
N TYR A 72 -10.54 21.21 -11.95
CA TYR A 72 -9.65 20.49 -12.87
C TYR A 72 -10.02 19.00 -12.99
N VAL A 73 -10.51 18.42 -11.93
CA VAL A 73 -10.93 17.02 -11.88
C VAL A 73 -12.37 16.86 -12.34
N ASP A 74 -13.25 17.76 -11.84
CA ASP A 74 -14.70 17.65 -12.02
C ASP A 74 -15.14 18.03 -13.43
N MET A 75 -14.43 19.00 -14.07
CA MET A 75 -14.68 19.48 -15.42
C MET A 75 -13.75 18.88 -16.49
N ALA A 76 -13.01 17.83 -16.17
CA ALA A 76 -12.22 17.11 -17.15
C ALA A 76 -13.12 16.49 -18.23
N ALA A 77 -12.59 16.23 -19.43
CA ALA A 77 -13.32 15.58 -20.53
C ALA A 77 -14.02 14.28 -20.11
N THR A 78 -13.42 13.59 -19.16
CA THR A 78 -14.05 12.50 -18.40
C THR A 78 -13.92 12.89 -16.92
N PRO A 79 -15.01 13.30 -16.27
CA PRO A 79 -14.98 13.70 -14.87
C PRO A 79 -14.34 12.62 -13.98
N GLY A 80 -13.53 13.05 -13.00
CA GLY A 80 -12.82 12.15 -12.10
C GLY A 80 -11.55 11.52 -12.66
N MET A 81 -11.36 11.42 -13.99
CA MET A 81 -10.20 10.73 -14.60
C MET A 81 -8.83 11.25 -14.16
N PRO A 82 -8.59 12.56 -13.95
CA PRO A 82 -7.31 13.01 -13.44
C PRO A 82 -6.95 12.40 -12.08
N MET A 83 -7.94 12.22 -11.20
CA MET A 83 -7.76 11.59 -9.91
C MET A 83 -7.44 10.09 -10.06
N ILE A 84 -8.21 9.39 -10.88
CA ILE A 84 -7.99 7.97 -11.17
C ILE A 84 -6.60 7.73 -11.77
N ALA A 85 -6.15 8.59 -12.68
CA ALA A 85 -4.81 8.48 -13.26
C ALA A 85 -3.70 8.60 -12.21
N LEU A 86 -3.84 9.53 -11.25
CA LEU A 86 -2.90 9.69 -10.14
C LEU A 86 -2.93 8.47 -9.21
N MET A 87 -4.09 7.96 -8.87
CA MET A 87 -4.26 6.78 -8.03
C MET A 87 -3.62 5.53 -8.68
N ASN A 88 -3.85 5.33 -9.99
CA ASN A 88 -3.24 4.23 -10.73
C ASN A 88 -1.71 4.34 -10.74
N ARG A 89 -1.16 5.54 -10.93
CA ARG A 89 0.30 5.76 -10.88
C ARG A 89 0.89 5.53 -9.50
N LEU A 90 0.14 5.83 -8.45
CA LEU A 90 0.57 5.58 -7.07
C LEU A 90 0.42 4.11 -6.69
N GLY A 91 -0.34 3.34 -7.45
CA GLY A 91 -0.51 1.90 -7.26
C GLY A 91 -1.47 1.59 -6.11
N TYR A 92 -2.68 2.14 -6.18
CA TYR A 92 -3.78 1.69 -5.33
C TYR A 92 -4.18 0.27 -5.71
N ASP A 93 -4.37 -0.57 -4.71
CA ASP A 93 -4.74 -1.98 -4.89
C ASP A 93 -6.25 -2.17 -4.96
N VAL A 94 -7.00 -1.42 -4.15
CA VAL A 94 -8.47 -1.50 -4.07
C VAL A 94 -9.04 -0.11 -3.79
N ALA A 95 -10.19 0.18 -4.35
CA ALA A 95 -10.99 1.36 -4.03
C ALA A 95 -12.46 0.99 -3.94
N THR A 96 -13.16 1.57 -2.98
CA THR A 96 -14.62 1.49 -2.90
C THR A 96 -15.27 2.75 -3.46
N LEU A 97 -16.59 2.78 -3.55
CA LEU A 97 -17.36 3.94 -3.99
C LEU A 97 -17.97 4.62 -2.76
N GLY A 98 -17.81 5.93 -2.68
CA GLY A 98 -18.58 6.80 -1.80
C GLY A 98 -19.75 7.44 -2.54
N ASN A 99 -20.42 8.41 -1.93
CA ASN A 99 -21.57 9.07 -2.57
C ASN A 99 -21.13 10.01 -3.68
N HIS A 100 -19.97 10.65 -3.57
CA HIS A 100 -19.46 11.59 -4.58
C HIS A 100 -19.00 10.92 -5.88
N GLU A 101 -18.77 9.63 -5.89
CA GLU A 101 -18.52 8.87 -7.12
C GLU A 101 -19.75 8.78 -8.04
N PHE A 102 -20.91 9.20 -7.57
CA PHE A 102 -22.17 9.23 -8.33
C PHE A 102 -22.66 10.65 -8.70
N ASP A 103 -21.83 11.67 -8.51
CA ASP A 103 -22.18 13.05 -8.80
C ASP A 103 -22.20 13.39 -10.30
N HIS A 104 -21.67 12.52 -11.17
CA HIS A 104 -21.51 12.73 -12.62
C HIS A 104 -22.01 11.55 -13.45
#